data_e56a42feae70de074344e2c8643f2feb
#
_entry.id   e56a42feae70de074344e2c8643f2feb
#
_cell.length_a   1.000
_cell.length_b   1.000
_cell.length_c   1.000
_cell.angle_alpha   90.00
_cell.angle_beta   90.00
_cell.angle_gamma   90.00
#
_symmetry.space_group_name_H-M   'P 1'
#
loop_
_entity.id
_entity.type
_entity.pdbx_description
1 polymer ?
#
loop_
_entity_poly.entity_id
_entity_poly.type
_entity_poly.pdbx_seq_one_letter_code
_entity_poly.pdbx_strand_id
1 'polypeptide(L)'
;MGYWQTRQEAMYKAGEMQVNQYYAKLEKAFNQTRRELQKTIESFYFEYAEENGLSYAAAQRQLSKAEIGNLRDFIDLAMENIGKHNQTVNNMSIKARITRYQALETQVDAMLRQLYAVDYQAAAEQTMKEVYKDTYYRTWYSIDQYHGFHAAFAQVDPHAVEKLLEYPFNGASFSSRLWKQKDHLQTQLMESLTTMMVQGKSPQALTNDFAKKMNAKKFDAYRLLHTESSFLMSEATHAGYKEDGVEKYQILATLDSKTCEICGDKDGEVYEVGKEITGENMPPFHCFCRCTDVPYYDDDDLSGETRVARDPETGKTVEVPADMTYREWKQKYAEDKTVGKQAKTEYLVRNNKVAGNTTRERLTANEAIASVPPKVQKQIHSGTVIDVGQIGSSQYDYTRDILYVAKGAETEDVVHEIGHLVENKMMDFEKISQIRKKIIGEVDIWDIKTETYYDNEGNPVDIFLLEKDGLVSPYQGRIYAETVWDAFDSEGNFRDELMMEFVSEPFREYIANPEMVKSKCPELYDLIEEAVK
;
A
#
# COMPACT_ATOMS: atom_id res chain seq x y z
N MET A 1 -33.85 -6.15 -2.47
CA MET A 1 -32.94 -4.99 -2.68
C MET A 1 -33.74 -3.84 -3.25
N GLY A 2 -33.50 -2.64 -2.78
CA GLY A 2 -34.10 -1.43 -3.30
C GLY A 2 -33.77 -1.21 -4.77
N TYR A 3 -34.72 -0.65 -5.50
CA TYR A 3 -34.58 -0.42 -6.94
C TYR A 3 -33.32 0.40 -7.27
N TRP A 4 -33.16 1.52 -6.58
CA TRP A 4 -32.07 2.46 -6.83
C TRP A 4 -30.72 1.92 -6.36
N GLN A 5 -30.66 1.36 -5.15
CA GLN A 5 -29.40 0.83 -4.59
C GLN A 5 -28.82 -0.28 -5.48
N THR A 6 -29.65 -1.21 -5.95
CA THR A 6 -29.19 -2.30 -6.82
C THR A 6 -28.56 -1.80 -8.11
N ARG A 7 -29.18 -0.78 -8.72
CA ARG A 7 -28.69 -0.24 -9.98
C ARG A 7 -27.45 0.60 -9.80
N GLN A 8 -27.42 1.41 -8.75
CA GLN A 8 -26.26 2.25 -8.45
C GLN A 8 -25.03 1.41 -8.09
N GLU A 9 -25.21 0.35 -7.29
CA GLU A 9 -24.12 -0.60 -6.98
C GLU A 9 -23.63 -1.31 -8.25
N ALA A 10 -24.52 -1.73 -9.14
CA ALA A 10 -24.15 -2.36 -10.40
C ALA A 10 -23.40 -1.40 -11.33
N MET A 11 -23.82 -0.15 -11.36
CA MET A 11 -23.20 0.91 -12.17
C MET A 11 -21.81 1.24 -11.63
N TYR A 12 -21.68 1.48 -10.32
CA TYR A 12 -20.39 1.74 -9.67
C TYR A 12 -19.40 0.57 -9.90
N LYS A 13 -19.86 -0.65 -9.72
CA LYS A 13 -19.07 -1.87 -9.97
C LYS A 13 -18.63 -1.99 -11.43
N ALA A 14 -19.48 -1.61 -12.38
CA ALA A 14 -19.11 -1.62 -13.80
C ALA A 14 -18.01 -0.60 -14.11
N GLY A 15 -18.11 0.62 -13.59
CA GLY A 15 -17.08 1.66 -13.72
C GLY A 15 -15.76 1.23 -13.05
N GLU A 16 -15.83 0.73 -11.83
CA GLU A 16 -14.66 0.21 -11.10
C GLU A 16 -13.97 -0.93 -11.88
N MET A 17 -14.74 -1.81 -12.50
CA MET A 17 -14.19 -2.90 -13.31
C MET A 17 -13.43 -2.37 -14.54
N GLN A 18 -13.94 -1.34 -15.23
CA GLN A 18 -13.24 -0.69 -16.35
C GLN A 18 -11.92 -0.05 -15.88
N VAL A 19 -11.95 0.67 -14.76
CA VAL A 19 -10.76 1.28 -14.14
C VAL A 19 -9.73 0.22 -13.76
N ASN A 20 -10.14 -0.88 -13.15
CA ASN A 20 -9.25 -1.98 -12.75
C ASN A 20 -8.65 -2.71 -13.96
N GLN A 21 -9.41 -2.91 -15.03
CA GLN A 21 -8.90 -3.49 -16.28
C GLN A 21 -7.84 -2.58 -16.93
N TYR A 22 -8.07 -1.28 -16.93
CA TYR A 22 -7.07 -0.34 -17.39
C TYR A 22 -5.84 -0.34 -16.48
N TYR A 23 -6.04 -0.30 -15.15
CA TYR A 23 -4.94 -0.34 -14.19
C TYR A 23 -4.04 -1.57 -14.37
N ALA A 24 -4.61 -2.74 -14.67
CA ALA A 24 -3.83 -3.93 -14.98
C ALA A 24 -2.92 -3.77 -16.22
N LYS A 25 -3.33 -2.95 -17.20
CA LYS A 25 -2.48 -2.60 -18.36
C LYS A 25 -1.39 -1.61 -17.94
N LEU A 26 -1.74 -0.59 -17.18
CA LEU A 26 -0.82 0.41 -16.64
C LEU A 26 0.26 -0.24 -15.75
N GLU A 27 -0.12 -1.20 -14.92
CA GLU A 27 0.82 -1.98 -14.11
C GLU A 27 1.87 -2.71 -14.96
N LYS A 28 1.47 -3.29 -16.10
CA LYS A 28 2.41 -3.91 -17.05
C LYS A 28 3.37 -2.89 -17.64
N ALA A 29 2.87 -1.69 -18.00
CA ALA A 29 3.71 -0.61 -18.52
C ALA A 29 4.73 -0.14 -17.48
N PHE A 30 4.33 0.07 -16.22
CA PHE A 30 5.25 0.38 -15.12
C PHE A 30 6.33 -0.70 -14.93
N ASN A 31 5.94 -1.96 -14.98
CA ASN A 31 6.88 -3.09 -14.86
C ASN A 31 7.83 -3.20 -16.05
N GLN A 32 7.38 -2.85 -17.25
CA GLN A 32 8.22 -2.79 -18.44
C GLN A 32 9.23 -1.65 -18.33
N THR A 33 8.78 -0.43 -18.04
CA THR A 33 9.66 0.73 -17.85
C THR A 33 10.71 0.47 -16.76
N ARG A 34 10.32 -0.19 -15.66
CA ARG A 34 11.27 -0.63 -14.62
C ARG A 34 12.37 -1.52 -15.17
N ARG A 35 12.03 -2.51 -16.01
CA ARG A 35 13.03 -3.41 -16.64
C ARG A 35 13.95 -2.65 -17.61
N GLU A 36 13.40 -1.70 -18.33
CA GLU A 36 14.18 -0.84 -19.25
C GLU A 36 15.14 0.06 -18.48
N LEU A 37 14.69 0.69 -17.40
CA LEU A 37 15.54 1.45 -16.47
C LEU A 37 16.67 0.58 -15.90
N GLN A 38 16.38 -0.64 -15.50
CA GLN A 38 17.39 -1.59 -15.01
C GLN A 38 18.46 -1.86 -16.07
N LYS A 39 18.05 -2.20 -17.29
CA LYS A 39 18.99 -2.44 -18.41
C LYS A 39 19.86 -1.20 -18.71
N THR A 40 19.25 -0.02 -18.69
CA THR A 40 19.94 1.24 -18.93
C THR A 40 21.02 1.49 -17.87
N ILE A 41 20.71 1.22 -16.60
CA ILE A 41 21.67 1.31 -15.49
C ILE A 41 22.80 0.29 -15.67
N GLU A 42 22.48 -0.97 -15.98
CA GLU A 42 23.48 -2.02 -16.23
C GLU A 42 24.40 -1.65 -17.39
N SER A 43 23.86 -1.13 -18.51
CA SER A 43 24.65 -0.65 -19.66
C SER A 43 25.57 0.51 -19.27
N PHE A 44 25.07 1.46 -18.49
CA PHE A 44 25.87 2.58 -18.01
C PHE A 44 27.10 2.11 -17.22
N TYR A 45 26.94 1.15 -16.33
CA TYR A 45 28.06 0.59 -15.56
C TYR A 45 28.98 -0.27 -16.41
N PHE A 46 28.45 -0.99 -17.40
CA PHE A 46 29.24 -1.79 -18.33
C PHE A 46 30.15 -0.91 -19.20
N GLU A 47 29.59 0.12 -19.80
CA GLU A 47 30.35 1.09 -20.62
C GLU A 47 31.45 1.79 -19.80
N TYR A 48 31.14 2.14 -18.54
CA TYR A 48 32.13 2.70 -17.62
C TYR A 48 33.30 1.73 -17.35
N ALA A 49 33.00 0.44 -17.17
CA ALA A 49 34.00 -0.59 -16.94
C ALA A 49 34.92 -0.77 -18.17
N GLU A 50 34.32 -0.86 -19.34
CA GLU A 50 35.04 -1.08 -20.61
C GLU A 50 36.00 0.07 -20.93
N GLU A 51 35.57 1.32 -20.82
CA GLU A 51 36.40 2.49 -21.15
C GLU A 51 37.54 2.72 -20.14
N ASN A 52 37.42 2.22 -18.91
CA ASN A 52 38.47 2.32 -17.91
C ASN A 52 39.37 1.07 -17.86
N GLY A 53 39.21 0.11 -18.79
CA GLY A 53 39.98 -1.13 -18.82
C GLY A 53 39.83 -2.01 -17.60
N LEU A 54 38.66 -1.91 -16.93
CA LEU A 54 38.37 -2.60 -15.68
C LEU A 54 37.46 -3.79 -15.95
N SER A 55 37.63 -4.86 -15.17
CA SER A 55 36.52 -5.83 -15.08
C SER A 55 35.32 -5.16 -14.44
N TYR A 56 34.11 -5.59 -14.81
CA TYR A 56 32.84 -5.07 -14.26
C TYR A 56 32.87 -5.02 -12.71
N ALA A 57 33.35 -6.10 -12.07
CA ALA A 57 33.52 -6.15 -10.62
C ALA A 57 34.61 -5.21 -10.06
N ALA A 58 35.63 -4.88 -10.85
CA ALA A 58 36.67 -3.92 -10.47
C ALA A 58 36.16 -2.48 -10.64
N ALA A 59 35.35 -2.21 -11.68
CA ALA A 59 34.69 -0.93 -11.88
C ALA A 59 33.69 -0.62 -10.75
N GLN A 60 32.95 -1.61 -10.31
CA GLN A 60 32.08 -1.51 -9.13
C GLN A 60 32.87 -1.12 -7.87
N ARG A 61 34.03 -1.74 -7.63
CA ARG A 61 34.86 -1.47 -6.44
C ARG A 61 35.64 -0.14 -6.54
N GLN A 62 36.02 0.30 -7.72
CA GLN A 62 36.79 1.53 -7.93
C GLN A 62 35.88 2.78 -7.86
N LEU A 63 34.63 2.68 -8.33
CA LEU A 63 33.61 3.71 -8.09
C LEU A 63 33.33 3.88 -6.60
N SER A 64 33.56 2.82 -5.80
CA SER A 64 33.24 2.84 -4.35
C SER A 64 34.32 3.44 -3.44
N LYS A 65 35.61 3.55 -3.82
CA LYS A 65 36.65 3.92 -2.86
C LYS A 65 37.44 5.19 -3.14
N ALA A 66 37.72 5.53 -4.39
CA ALA A 66 38.72 6.57 -4.71
C ALA A 66 38.11 7.93 -5.15
N GLU A 67 36.85 7.97 -5.55
CA GLU A 67 36.26 9.14 -6.22
C GLU A 67 35.06 9.76 -5.48
N ILE A 68 34.70 9.24 -4.31
CA ILE A 68 33.51 9.69 -3.57
C ILE A 68 33.62 11.16 -3.16
N GLY A 69 34.76 11.61 -2.66
CA GLY A 69 34.97 13.03 -2.34
C GLY A 69 34.92 13.89 -3.60
N ASN A 70 35.67 13.50 -4.62
CA ASN A 70 35.76 14.25 -5.87
C ASN A 70 34.47 14.21 -6.70
N LEU A 71 33.67 13.13 -6.62
CA LEU A 71 32.41 13.02 -7.35
C LEU A 71 31.31 13.85 -6.72
N ARG A 72 31.29 13.96 -5.40
CA ARG A 72 30.34 14.83 -4.67
C ARG A 72 30.64 16.29 -4.95
N ASP A 73 31.88 16.71 -4.75
CA ASP A 73 32.33 18.07 -5.06
C ASP A 73 32.11 18.40 -6.54
N PHE A 74 32.23 17.42 -7.41
CA PHE A 74 31.99 17.53 -8.84
C PHE A 74 30.49 17.63 -9.19
N ILE A 75 29.62 16.85 -8.57
CA ILE A 75 28.17 16.94 -8.76
C ILE A 75 27.66 18.28 -8.22
N ASP A 76 28.12 18.70 -7.04
CA ASP A 76 27.77 19.99 -6.45
C ASP A 76 28.28 21.14 -7.35
N LEU A 77 29.48 21.05 -7.88
CA LEU A 77 30.02 22.01 -8.86
C LEU A 77 29.28 21.97 -10.20
N ALA A 78 28.87 20.80 -10.67
CA ALA A 78 28.09 20.66 -11.91
C ALA A 78 26.67 21.20 -11.73
N MET A 79 26.05 20.98 -10.57
CA MET A 79 24.74 21.54 -10.21
C MET A 79 24.78 23.05 -10.06
N GLU A 80 25.85 23.60 -9.47
CA GLU A 80 26.07 25.06 -9.38
C GLU A 80 26.39 25.73 -10.71
N ASN A 81 26.99 25.01 -11.67
CA ASN A 81 27.49 25.55 -12.92
C ASN A 81 26.71 25.12 -14.17
N ILE A 82 25.57 24.47 -14.05
CA ILE A 82 24.65 24.27 -15.18
C ILE A 82 24.29 25.63 -15.78
N GLY A 83 24.89 25.97 -16.89
CA GLY A 83 24.72 27.23 -17.64
C GLY A 83 25.83 28.27 -17.52
N LYS A 84 26.91 28.02 -16.80
CA LYS A 84 28.11 28.91 -16.76
C LYS A 84 29.30 28.21 -17.40
N HIS A 85 29.77 28.75 -18.53
CA HIS A 85 31.04 28.34 -19.15
C HIS A 85 32.22 28.70 -18.23
N ASN A 86 32.68 27.78 -17.42
CA ASN A 86 33.88 27.97 -16.61
C ASN A 86 35.03 27.16 -17.19
N GLN A 87 36.08 27.85 -17.64
CA GLN A 87 37.26 27.28 -18.29
C GLN A 87 38.14 26.41 -17.37
N THR A 88 37.81 26.28 -16.10
CA THR A 88 38.59 25.53 -15.10
C THR A 88 38.30 24.01 -15.08
N VAL A 89 37.32 23.53 -15.84
CA VAL A 89 36.94 22.08 -15.89
C VAL A 89 37.52 21.44 -17.14
N ASN A 90 38.80 21.65 -17.40
CA ASN A 90 39.51 21.10 -18.60
C ASN A 90 40.06 19.68 -18.36
N ASN A 91 39.48 18.90 -17.47
CA ASN A 91 39.84 17.50 -17.31
C ASN A 91 38.88 16.62 -18.13
N MET A 92 39.39 16.03 -19.25
CA MET A 92 38.58 15.27 -20.20
C MET A 92 37.79 14.12 -19.52
N SER A 93 38.32 13.50 -18.48
CA SER A 93 37.64 12.44 -17.75
C SER A 93 36.38 12.95 -17.02
N ILE A 94 36.43 14.15 -16.46
CA ILE A 94 35.31 14.79 -15.75
C ILE A 94 34.19 15.16 -16.73
N LYS A 95 34.56 15.75 -17.88
CA LYS A 95 33.61 16.12 -18.94
C LYS A 95 32.89 14.89 -19.51
N ALA A 96 33.60 13.80 -19.70
CA ALA A 96 32.99 12.54 -20.16
C ALA A 96 31.98 11.96 -19.12
N ARG A 97 32.28 12.08 -17.82
CA ARG A 97 31.38 11.64 -16.73
C ARG A 97 30.12 12.48 -16.64
N ILE A 98 30.24 13.83 -16.74
CA ILE A 98 29.07 14.73 -16.80
C ILE A 98 28.18 14.35 -17.98
N THR A 99 28.76 14.20 -19.15
CA THR A 99 28.02 13.90 -20.37
C THR A 99 27.27 12.58 -20.27
N ARG A 100 27.84 11.57 -19.59
CA ARG A 100 27.19 10.28 -19.38
C ARG A 100 26.05 10.36 -18.37
N TYR A 101 26.25 11.08 -17.27
CA TYR A 101 25.19 11.31 -16.29
C TYR A 101 24.03 12.04 -16.95
N GLN A 102 24.29 13.09 -17.72
CA GLN A 102 23.26 13.82 -18.48
C GLN A 102 22.59 12.94 -19.53
N ALA A 103 23.34 12.05 -20.19
CA ALA A 103 22.77 11.08 -21.13
C ALA A 103 21.84 10.08 -20.41
N LEU A 104 22.25 9.58 -19.24
CA LEU A 104 21.42 8.70 -18.42
C LEU A 104 20.16 9.42 -17.90
N GLU A 105 20.30 10.65 -17.42
CA GLU A 105 19.17 11.48 -17.00
C GLU A 105 18.16 11.68 -18.14
N THR A 106 18.66 11.99 -19.35
CA THR A 106 17.83 12.14 -20.56
C THR A 106 17.11 10.84 -20.91
N GLN A 107 17.77 9.69 -20.80
CA GLN A 107 17.17 8.39 -21.05
C GLN A 107 16.08 8.07 -20.00
N VAL A 108 16.35 8.32 -18.73
CA VAL A 108 15.36 8.15 -17.64
C VAL A 108 14.15 9.04 -17.87
N ASP A 109 14.37 10.33 -18.19
CA ASP A 109 13.26 11.25 -18.49
C ASP A 109 12.44 10.80 -19.71
N ALA A 110 13.10 10.35 -20.78
CA ALA A 110 12.41 9.85 -21.98
C ALA A 110 11.52 8.63 -21.68
N MET A 111 12.03 7.65 -20.89
CA MET A 111 11.27 6.48 -20.47
C MET A 111 10.08 6.86 -19.59
N LEU A 112 10.27 7.78 -18.65
CA LEU A 112 9.19 8.26 -17.80
C LEU A 112 8.16 9.07 -18.57
N ARG A 113 8.58 9.90 -19.53
CA ARG A 113 7.64 10.62 -20.41
C ARG A 113 6.82 9.67 -21.25
N GLN A 114 7.41 8.63 -21.81
CA GLN A 114 6.67 7.60 -22.55
C GLN A 114 5.61 6.93 -21.65
N LEU A 115 6.00 6.47 -20.46
CA LEU A 115 5.10 5.85 -19.51
C LEU A 115 3.96 6.80 -19.09
N TYR A 116 4.29 8.03 -18.72
CA TYR A 116 3.29 8.96 -18.18
C TYR A 116 2.41 9.63 -19.24
N ALA A 117 2.93 9.94 -20.43
CA ALA A 117 2.14 10.57 -21.49
C ALA A 117 1.27 9.57 -22.24
N VAL A 118 1.82 8.42 -22.63
CA VAL A 118 1.15 7.46 -23.50
C VAL A 118 0.40 6.40 -22.70
N ASP A 119 1.12 5.66 -21.85
CA ASP A 119 0.54 4.52 -21.14
C ASP A 119 -0.36 4.96 -19.98
N TYR A 120 -0.09 6.12 -19.37
CA TYR A 120 -0.89 6.60 -18.26
C TYR A 120 -1.88 7.70 -18.70
N GLN A 121 -1.45 8.91 -19.07
CA GLN A 121 -2.36 10.03 -19.31
C GLN A 121 -3.37 9.72 -20.42
N ALA A 122 -2.92 9.46 -21.64
CA ALA A 122 -3.81 9.29 -22.79
C ALA A 122 -4.77 8.10 -22.60
N ALA A 123 -4.28 6.97 -22.11
CA ALA A 123 -5.11 5.79 -21.89
C ALA A 123 -6.05 5.93 -20.68
N ALA A 124 -5.63 6.64 -19.62
CA ALA A 124 -6.50 6.96 -18.49
C ALA A 124 -7.63 7.90 -18.89
N GLU A 125 -7.33 8.99 -19.61
CA GLU A 125 -8.34 9.94 -20.10
C GLU A 125 -9.37 9.24 -20.99
N GLN A 126 -8.92 8.35 -21.87
CA GLN A 126 -9.83 7.56 -22.70
C GLN A 126 -10.73 6.64 -21.85
N THR A 127 -10.15 5.93 -20.89
CA THR A 127 -10.91 5.06 -19.98
C THR A 127 -11.92 5.86 -19.15
N MET A 128 -11.52 7.01 -18.63
CA MET A 128 -12.40 7.90 -17.85
C MET A 128 -13.56 8.48 -18.70
N LYS A 129 -13.30 8.80 -19.97
CA LYS A 129 -14.36 9.19 -20.92
C LYS A 129 -15.38 8.07 -21.16
N GLU A 130 -14.91 6.84 -21.26
CA GLU A 130 -15.77 5.66 -21.41
C GLU A 130 -16.58 5.39 -20.14
N VAL A 131 -15.97 5.48 -18.97
CA VAL A 131 -16.64 5.35 -17.66
C VAL A 131 -17.72 6.42 -17.50
N TYR A 132 -17.42 7.69 -17.80
CA TYR A 132 -18.41 8.77 -17.75
C TYR A 132 -19.61 8.46 -18.65
N LYS A 133 -19.34 8.11 -19.91
CA LYS A 133 -20.38 7.82 -20.90
C LYS A 133 -21.25 6.63 -20.49
N ASP A 134 -20.66 5.54 -20.03
CA ASP A 134 -21.38 4.35 -19.57
C ASP A 134 -22.23 4.67 -18.33
N THR A 135 -21.67 5.43 -17.37
CA THR A 135 -22.38 5.87 -16.17
C THR A 135 -23.59 6.74 -16.50
N TYR A 136 -23.41 7.75 -17.35
CA TYR A 136 -24.48 8.63 -17.80
C TYR A 136 -25.65 7.86 -18.42
N TYR A 137 -25.38 6.95 -19.38
CA TYR A 137 -26.45 6.20 -20.04
C TYR A 137 -27.12 5.18 -19.11
N ARG A 138 -26.39 4.58 -18.17
CA ARG A 138 -26.99 3.69 -17.17
C ARG A 138 -27.86 4.44 -16.17
N THR A 139 -27.44 5.62 -15.74
CA THR A 139 -28.25 6.49 -14.87
C THR A 139 -29.57 6.79 -15.55
N TRP A 140 -29.49 7.26 -16.76
CA TRP A 140 -30.65 7.61 -17.56
C TRP A 140 -31.61 6.43 -17.80
N TYR A 141 -31.07 5.29 -18.21
CA TYR A 141 -31.85 4.05 -18.35
C TYR A 141 -32.52 3.63 -17.04
N SER A 142 -31.87 3.81 -15.90
CA SER A 142 -32.43 3.45 -14.61
C SER A 142 -33.59 4.35 -14.23
N ILE A 143 -33.51 5.66 -14.51
CA ILE A 143 -34.58 6.60 -14.24
C ILE A 143 -35.80 6.34 -15.17
N ASP A 144 -35.55 6.13 -16.46
CA ASP A 144 -36.59 5.76 -17.44
C ASP A 144 -37.36 4.49 -17.01
N GLN A 145 -36.63 3.46 -16.56
CA GLN A 145 -37.24 2.22 -16.09
C GLN A 145 -38.06 2.42 -14.81
N TYR A 146 -37.67 3.32 -13.96
CA TYR A 146 -38.42 3.65 -12.74
C TYR A 146 -39.74 4.35 -13.08
N HIS A 147 -39.69 5.34 -13.96
CA HIS A 147 -40.89 6.08 -14.38
C HIS A 147 -41.79 5.33 -15.37
N GLY A 148 -41.27 4.25 -15.98
CA GLY A 148 -42.03 3.44 -16.94
C GLY A 148 -42.28 4.06 -18.30
N PHE A 149 -41.53 5.12 -18.66
CA PHE A 149 -41.59 5.74 -19.98
C PHE A 149 -40.20 6.18 -20.46
N HIS A 150 -40.04 6.37 -21.76
CA HIS A 150 -38.82 6.84 -22.38
C HIS A 150 -38.95 8.29 -22.78
N ALA A 151 -38.14 9.17 -22.19
CA ALA A 151 -37.93 10.51 -22.72
C ALA A 151 -36.95 10.48 -23.90
N ALA A 152 -36.94 11.50 -24.75
CA ALA A 152 -35.95 11.62 -25.81
C ALA A 152 -34.59 11.94 -25.19
N PHE A 153 -33.62 10.99 -25.23
CA PHE A 153 -32.35 11.19 -24.57
C PHE A 153 -31.35 12.02 -25.38
N ALA A 154 -30.59 12.85 -24.69
CA ALA A 154 -29.49 13.60 -25.26
C ALA A 154 -28.22 12.72 -25.37
N GLN A 155 -27.45 12.95 -26.41
CA GLN A 155 -26.10 12.33 -26.48
C GLN A 155 -25.13 13.06 -25.56
N VAL A 156 -24.24 12.31 -24.92
CA VAL A 156 -23.14 12.90 -24.13
C VAL A 156 -22.34 13.86 -25.02
N ASP A 157 -22.24 15.12 -24.60
CA ASP A 157 -21.36 16.08 -25.25
C ASP A 157 -19.88 15.73 -24.92
N PRO A 158 -19.06 15.33 -25.90
CA PRO A 158 -17.64 15.03 -25.68
C PRO A 158 -16.88 16.21 -25.07
N HIS A 159 -17.24 17.44 -25.40
CA HIS A 159 -16.57 18.63 -24.85
C HIS A 159 -16.91 18.87 -23.37
N ALA A 160 -18.08 18.47 -22.92
CA ALA A 160 -18.42 18.52 -21.50
C ALA A 160 -17.49 17.58 -20.69
N VAL A 161 -17.25 16.37 -21.20
CA VAL A 161 -16.34 15.41 -20.57
C VAL A 161 -14.89 15.92 -20.57
N GLU A 162 -14.44 16.54 -21.64
CA GLU A 162 -13.10 17.14 -21.72
C GLU A 162 -12.91 18.26 -20.68
N LYS A 163 -13.92 19.13 -20.51
CA LYS A 163 -13.89 20.17 -19.48
C LYS A 163 -13.82 19.58 -18.06
N LEU A 164 -14.49 18.45 -17.81
CA LEU A 164 -14.43 17.77 -16.51
C LEU A 164 -13.05 17.16 -16.25
N LEU A 165 -12.38 16.61 -17.26
CA LEU A 165 -11.00 16.12 -17.13
C LEU A 165 -9.98 17.24 -16.83
N GLU A 166 -10.27 18.46 -17.29
CA GLU A 166 -9.46 19.64 -16.98
C GLU A 166 -9.86 20.31 -15.66
N TYR A 167 -11.01 19.96 -15.10
CA TYR A 167 -11.52 20.57 -13.87
C TYR A 167 -10.57 20.33 -12.69
N PRO A 168 -10.21 21.39 -11.94
CA PRO A 168 -9.26 21.27 -10.85
C PRO A 168 -9.94 20.70 -9.58
N PHE A 169 -10.51 19.50 -9.69
CA PHE A 169 -11.09 18.78 -8.56
C PHE A 169 -10.08 18.72 -7.41
N ASN A 170 -10.48 19.19 -6.24
CA ASN A 170 -9.61 19.25 -5.06
C ASN A 170 -8.27 20.00 -5.30
N GLY A 171 -8.32 21.11 -6.03
CA GLY A 171 -7.23 22.08 -6.19
C GLY A 171 -6.24 21.84 -7.33
N ALA A 172 -6.38 20.75 -8.13
CA ALA A 172 -5.54 20.50 -9.29
C ALA A 172 -6.25 19.56 -10.28
N SER A 173 -5.98 19.70 -11.58
CA SER A 173 -6.50 18.78 -12.60
C SER A 173 -5.78 17.43 -12.56
N PHE A 174 -6.40 16.39 -13.13
CA PHE A 174 -5.80 15.06 -13.29
C PHE A 174 -4.41 15.13 -13.94
N SER A 175 -4.29 15.80 -15.07
CA SER A 175 -3.01 15.97 -15.76
C SER A 175 -1.94 16.63 -14.89
N SER A 176 -2.27 17.72 -14.19
CA SER A 176 -1.33 18.41 -13.30
C SER A 176 -0.80 17.50 -12.18
N ARG A 177 -1.66 16.70 -11.57
CA ARG A 177 -1.27 15.73 -10.52
C ARG A 177 -0.40 14.62 -11.08
N LEU A 178 -0.73 14.12 -12.27
CA LEU A 178 0.00 13.08 -12.96
C LEU A 178 1.44 13.53 -13.27
N TRP A 179 1.60 14.71 -13.89
CA TRP A 179 2.92 15.24 -14.21
C TRP A 179 3.75 15.57 -12.98
N LYS A 180 3.12 16.06 -11.92
CA LYS A 180 3.79 16.24 -10.61
C LYS A 180 4.28 14.91 -10.02
N GLN A 181 3.53 13.82 -10.17
CA GLN A 181 3.99 12.49 -9.77
C GLN A 181 5.20 12.03 -10.59
N LYS A 182 5.19 12.26 -11.93
CA LYS A 182 6.30 11.97 -12.83
C LYS A 182 7.56 12.72 -12.43
N ASP A 183 7.46 14.04 -12.24
CA ASP A 183 8.59 14.89 -11.88
C ASP A 183 9.17 14.49 -10.52
N HIS A 184 8.32 14.20 -9.55
CA HIS A 184 8.75 13.71 -8.25
C HIS A 184 9.46 12.33 -8.35
N LEU A 185 8.93 11.41 -9.16
CA LEU A 185 9.59 10.13 -9.40
C LEU A 185 10.95 10.31 -10.08
N GLN A 186 11.04 11.15 -11.10
CA GLN A 186 12.29 11.45 -11.79
C GLN A 186 13.32 12.00 -10.81
N THR A 187 12.95 12.99 -10.00
CA THR A 187 13.83 13.55 -8.96
C THR A 187 14.33 12.48 -8.02
N GLN A 188 13.43 11.66 -7.47
CA GLN A 188 13.81 10.58 -6.56
C GLN A 188 14.74 9.55 -7.20
N LEU A 189 14.54 9.20 -8.47
CA LEU A 189 15.40 8.25 -9.18
C LEU A 189 16.79 8.85 -9.42
N MET A 190 16.85 10.13 -9.78
CA MET A 190 18.14 10.82 -10.02
C MET A 190 18.91 11.06 -8.72
N GLU A 191 18.25 11.41 -7.62
CA GLU A 191 18.84 11.51 -6.29
C GLU A 191 19.42 10.16 -5.83
N SER A 192 18.68 9.06 -6.03
CA SER A 192 19.16 7.72 -5.70
C SER A 192 20.36 7.35 -6.54
N LEU A 193 20.32 7.60 -7.85
CA LEU A 193 21.45 7.35 -8.74
C LEU A 193 22.68 8.11 -8.24
N THR A 194 22.55 9.42 -7.97
CA THR A 194 23.62 10.27 -7.48
C THR A 194 24.18 9.77 -6.15
N THR A 195 23.29 9.52 -5.18
CA THR A 195 23.68 9.06 -3.84
C THR A 195 24.39 7.71 -3.90
N MET A 196 23.87 6.76 -4.65
CA MET A 196 24.47 5.41 -4.73
C MET A 196 25.77 5.41 -5.52
N MET A 197 25.89 6.25 -6.55
CA MET A 197 27.17 6.45 -7.24
C MET A 197 28.23 7.06 -6.32
N VAL A 198 27.86 8.06 -5.53
CA VAL A 198 28.74 8.69 -4.53
C VAL A 198 29.15 7.69 -3.44
N GLN A 199 28.22 6.85 -2.98
CA GLN A 199 28.48 5.84 -1.95
C GLN A 199 29.15 4.56 -2.51
N GLY A 200 29.31 4.45 -3.84
CA GLY A 200 29.90 3.29 -4.49
C GLY A 200 29.06 2.02 -4.35
N LYS A 201 27.74 2.15 -4.20
CA LYS A 201 26.83 0.99 -4.10
C LYS A 201 26.74 0.26 -5.44
N SER A 202 26.43 -1.04 -5.36
CA SER A 202 26.33 -1.88 -6.55
C SER A 202 25.17 -1.47 -7.45
N PRO A 203 25.24 -1.74 -8.78
CA PRO A 203 24.10 -1.56 -9.68
C PRO A 203 22.85 -2.27 -9.22
N GLN A 204 22.98 -3.43 -8.59
CA GLN A 204 21.86 -4.20 -8.05
C GLN A 204 21.15 -3.43 -6.93
N ALA A 205 21.88 -2.78 -6.04
CA ALA A 205 21.28 -1.95 -4.98
C ALA A 205 20.50 -0.78 -5.57
N LEU A 206 21.02 -0.12 -6.60
CA LEU A 206 20.35 0.96 -7.32
C LEU A 206 19.08 0.46 -8.03
N THR A 207 19.17 -0.70 -8.68
CA THR A 207 18.03 -1.32 -9.36
C THR A 207 16.91 -1.67 -8.38
N ASN A 208 17.25 -2.19 -7.21
CA ASN A 208 16.27 -2.52 -6.16
C ASN A 208 15.58 -1.25 -5.63
N ASP A 209 16.34 -0.18 -5.39
CA ASP A 209 15.79 1.12 -4.98
C ASP A 209 14.86 1.72 -6.05
N PHE A 210 15.27 1.68 -7.33
CA PHE A 210 14.40 2.11 -8.42
C PHE A 210 13.11 1.28 -8.49
N ALA A 211 13.21 -0.04 -8.32
CA ALA A 211 12.05 -0.92 -8.28
C ALA A 211 11.07 -0.54 -7.15
N LYS A 212 11.58 -0.23 -5.96
CA LYS A 212 10.77 0.21 -4.82
C LYS A 212 10.07 1.54 -5.11
N LYS A 213 10.79 2.53 -5.64
CA LYS A 213 10.22 3.84 -5.99
C LYS A 213 9.16 3.74 -7.10
N MET A 214 9.44 2.94 -8.13
CA MET A 214 8.47 2.67 -9.21
C MET A 214 7.20 1.98 -8.68
N ASN A 215 7.32 1.02 -7.75
CA ASN A 215 6.17 0.34 -7.15
C ASN A 215 5.33 1.30 -6.29
N ALA A 216 5.95 2.19 -5.52
CA ALA A 216 5.23 3.22 -4.75
C ALA A 216 4.45 4.16 -5.70
N LYS A 217 5.06 4.59 -6.80
CA LYS A 217 4.38 5.43 -7.79
C LYS A 217 3.28 4.72 -8.57
N LYS A 218 3.41 3.42 -8.78
CA LYS A 218 2.33 2.59 -9.33
C LYS A 218 1.09 2.62 -8.43
N PHE A 219 1.26 2.56 -7.12
CA PHE A 219 0.15 2.71 -6.17
C PHE A 219 -0.43 4.13 -6.17
N ASP A 220 0.41 5.17 -6.21
CA ASP A 220 -0.04 6.55 -6.35
C ASP A 220 -0.86 6.76 -7.64
N ALA A 221 -0.46 6.13 -8.74
CA ALA A 221 -1.19 6.15 -10.00
C ALA A 221 -2.56 5.47 -9.87
N TYR A 222 -2.63 4.32 -9.20
CA TYR A 222 -3.90 3.64 -8.93
C TYR A 222 -4.85 4.51 -8.11
N ARG A 223 -4.33 5.10 -7.03
CA ARG A 223 -5.11 5.98 -6.16
C ARG A 223 -5.66 7.19 -6.92
N LEU A 224 -4.82 7.82 -7.73
CA LEU A 224 -5.24 8.97 -8.55
C LEU A 224 -6.34 8.56 -9.53
N LEU A 225 -6.10 7.52 -10.31
CA LEU A 225 -7.05 7.03 -11.32
C LEU A 225 -8.41 6.68 -10.70
N HIS A 226 -8.41 5.95 -9.59
CA HIS A 226 -9.64 5.56 -8.90
C HIS A 226 -10.42 6.79 -8.40
N THR A 227 -9.73 7.76 -7.80
CA THR A 227 -10.37 8.97 -7.26
C THR A 227 -10.95 9.85 -8.36
N GLU A 228 -10.22 10.07 -9.45
CA GLU A 228 -10.69 10.85 -10.60
C GLU A 228 -11.85 10.16 -11.33
N SER A 229 -11.80 8.83 -11.45
CA SER A 229 -12.92 8.08 -12.05
C SER A 229 -14.18 8.14 -11.19
N SER A 230 -14.06 8.09 -9.86
CA SER A 230 -15.19 8.27 -8.95
C SER A 230 -15.80 9.67 -9.09
N PHE A 231 -14.98 10.71 -9.23
CA PHE A 231 -15.45 12.06 -9.52
C PHE A 231 -16.26 12.12 -10.83
N LEU A 232 -15.73 11.57 -11.91
CA LEU A 232 -16.42 11.57 -13.20
C LEU A 232 -17.71 10.74 -13.20
N MET A 233 -17.75 9.64 -12.44
CA MET A 233 -18.97 8.85 -12.26
C MET A 233 -20.05 9.67 -11.55
N SER A 234 -19.70 10.40 -10.48
CA SER A 234 -20.65 11.28 -9.79
C SER A 234 -21.15 12.39 -10.71
N GLU A 235 -20.27 13.06 -11.44
CA GLU A 235 -20.65 14.09 -12.41
C GLU A 235 -21.58 13.55 -13.53
N ALA A 236 -21.31 12.33 -14.03
CA ALA A 236 -22.15 11.67 -15.02
C ALA A 236 -23.53 11.31 -14.46
N THR A 237 -23.59 10.82 -13.23
CA THR A 237 -24.83 10.52 -12.52
C THR A 237 -25.68 11.78 -12.37
N HIS A 238 -25.08 12.86 -11.89
CA HIS A 238 -25.79 14.15 -11.71
C HIS A 238 -26.18 14.83 -13.03
N ALA A 239 -25.40 14.64 -14.09
CA ALA A 239 -25.81 15.06 -15.42
C ALA A 239 -27.10 14.34 -15.85
N GLY A 240 -27.22 13.04 -15.62
CA GLY A 240 -28.43 12.27 -15.86
C GLY A 240 -29.60 12.73 -15.00
N TYR A 241 -29.38 13.01 -13.71
CA TYR A 241 -30.43 13.54 -12.82
C TYR A 241 -30.99 14.86 -13.30
N LYS A 242 -30.13 15.79 -13.73
CA LYS A 242 -30.54 17.11 -14.23
C LYS A 242 -31.40 17.01 -15.48
N GLU A 243 -31.04 16.13 -16.41
CA GLU A 243 -31.79 15.96 -17.66
C GLU A 243 -33.16 15.32 -17.42
N ASP A 244 -33.25 14.43 -16.44
CA ASP A 244 -34.49 13.69 -16.16
C ASP A 244 -35.36 14.37 -15.07
N GLY A 245 -34.95 15.54 -14.59
CA GLY A 245 -35.71 16.35 -13.67
C GLY A 245 -35.77 15.79 -12.25
N VAL A 246 -34.78 14.99 -11.84
CA VAL A 246 -34.63 14.56 -10.45
C VAL A 246 -34.36 15.78 -9.58
N GLU A 247 -35.18 15.99 -8.54
CA GLU A 247 -35.07 17.18 -7.67
C GLU A 247 -34.11 16.98 -6.51
N LYS A 248 -34.04 15.76 -5.96
CA LYS A 248 -33.24 15.43 -4.78
C LYS A 248 -32.47 14.13 -4.97
N TYR A 249 -31.36 14.01 -4.27
CA TYR A 249 -30.56 12.79 -4.19
C TYR A 249 -30.15 12.50 -2.76
N GLN A 250 -29.95 11.21 -2.45
CA GLN A 250 -29.51 10.73 -1.17
C GLN A 250 -28.15 10.04 -1.27
N ILE A 251 -27.24 10.36 -0.35
CA ILE A 251 -25.91 9.76 -0.30
C ILE A 251 -26.01 8.32 0.21
N LEU A 252 -25.30 7.40 -0.45
CA LEU A 252 -25.10 6.02 -0.05
C LEU A 252 -23.64 5.73 0.20
N ALA A 253 -23.29 5.44 1.46
CA ALA A 253 -21.99 4.88 1.81
C ALA A 253 -22.02 3.35 1.72
N THR A 254 -20.88 2.72 1.48
CA THR A 254 -20.76 1.27 1.59
C THR A 254 -20.88 0.85 3.05
N LEU A 255 -21.77 -0.10 3.37
CA LEU A 255 -21.93 -0.60 4.73
C LEU A 255 -20.92 -1.70 5.02
N ASP A 256 -19.67 -1.31 5.32
CA ASP A 256 -18.60 -2.22 5.72
C ASP A 256 -17.62 -1.57 6.72
N SER A 257 -16.73 -2.39 7.29
CA SER A 257 -15.73 -1.93 8.26
C SER A 257 -14.65 -0.99 7.69
N LYS A 258 -14.57 -0.84 6.36
CA LYS A 258 -13.60 0.05 5.68
C LYS A 258 -14.17 1.45 5.42
N THR A 259 -15.44 1.66 5.69
CA THR A 259 -16.07 2.97 5.52
C THR A 259 -15.61 3.90 6.64
N CYS A 260 -15.02 5.03 6.25
CA CYS A 260 -14.50 6.02 7.19
C CYS A 260 -15.63 6.85 7.82
N GLU A 261 -15.30 7.59 8.87
CA GLU A 261 -16.27 8.45 9.57
C GLU A 261 -16.90 9.50 8.66
N ILE A 262 -16.10 10.14 7.79
CA ILE A 262 -16.61 11.14 6.82
C ILE A 262 -17.71 10.55 5.95
N CYS A 263 -17.48 9.36 5.39
CA CYS A 263 -18.45 8.68 4.54
C CYS A 263 -19.65 8.18 5.34
N GLY A 264 -19.41 7.66 6.55
CA GLY A 264 -20.47 7.16 7.44
C GLY A 264 -21.40 8.26 7.93
N ASP A 265 -20.89 9.47 8.15
CA ASP A 265 -21.68 10.62 8.57
C ASP A 265 -22.53 11.20 7.42
N LYS A 266 -22.09 10.99 6.18
CA LYS A 266 -22.82 11.41 4.98
C LYS A 266 -23.90 10.42 4.53
N ASP A 267 -23.84 9.19 4.98
CA ASP A 267 -24.78 8.14 4.57
C ASP A 267 -26.21 8.46 4.99
N GLY A 268 -27.12 8.45 4.03
CA GLY A 268 -28.52 8.79 4.23
C GLY A 268 -28.86 10.28 4.16
N GLU A 269 -27.88 11.19 4.06
CA GLU A 269 -28.14 12.62 3.89
C GLU A 269 -28.75 12.91 2.51
N VAL A 270 -29.74 13.82 2.46
CA VAL A 270 -30.49 14.20 1.25
C VAL A 270 -30.17 15.63 0.86
N TYR A 271 -29.90 15.84 -0.43
CA TYR A 271 -29.56 17.14 -0.99
C TYR A 271 -30.34 17.44 -2.28
N GLU A 272 -30.39 18.71 -2.68
CA GLU A 272 -31.04 19.15 -3.92
C GLU A 272 -30.09 19.02 -5.13
N VAL A 273 -30.58 18.48 -6.22
CA VAL A 273 -29.88 18.47 -7.50
C VAL A 273 -29.71 19.91 -8.02
N GLY A 274 -28.52 20.21 -8.54
CA GLY A 274 -28.15 21.57 -8.96
C GLY A 274 -27.39 22.38 -7.91
N LYS A 275 -27.22 21.84 -6.68
CA LYS A 275 -26.44 22.46 -5.61
C LYS A 275 -25.24 21.60 -5.18
N GLU A 276 -24.79 20.73 -6.06
CA GLU A 276 -23.69 19.81 -5.78
C GLU A 276 -22.36 20.55 -5.62
N ILE A 277 -21.62 20.17 -4.59
CA ILE A 277 -20.23 20.57 -4.34
C ILE A 277 -19.46 19.30 -4.05
N THR A 278 -18.63 18.88 -5.00
CA THR A 278 -17.82 17.67 -4.86
C THR A 278 -16.93 17.75 -3.62
N GLY A 279 -16.95 16.72 -2.79
CA GLY A 279 -16.21 16.67 -1.53
C GLY A 279 -17.00 17.21 -0.32
N GLU A 280 -18.11 17.91 -0.53
CA GLU A 280 -18.97 18.43 0.54
C GLU A 280 -20.29 17.66 0.63
N ASN A 281 -21.09 17.70 -0.45
CA ASN A 281 -22.39 17.04 -0.52
C ASN A 281 -22.52 16.08 -1.71
N MET A 282 -21.50 15.97 -2.56
CA MET A 282 -21.41 15.01 -3.65
C MET A 282 -20.09 14.22 -3.57
N PRO A 283 -20.11 12.88 -3.72
CA PRO A 283 -18.88 12.07 -3.78
C PRO A 283 -17.97 12.46 -4.97
N PRO A 284 -16.67 12.16 -4.91
CA PRO A 284 -15.95 11.53 -3.79
C PRO A 284 -15.58 12.52 -2.68
N PHE A 285 -15.77 12.14 -1.43
CA PHE A 285 -15.45 12.97 -0.25
C PHE A 285 -13.95 12.95 0.11
N HIS A 286 -13.22 11.95 -0.34
CA HIS A 286 -11.77 11.76 -0.11
C HIS A 286 -11.18 10.80 -1.14
N CYS A 287 -9.85 10.63 -1.14
CA CYS A 287 -9.19 9.61 -1.97
C CYS A 287 -9.72 8.21 -1.65
N PHE A 288 -9.94 7.39 -2.69
CA PHE A 288 -10.55 6.06 -2.56
C PHE A 288 -11.97 6.06 -1.95
N CYS A 289 -12.70 7.15 -2.07
CA CYS A 289 -14.09 7.19 -1.67
C CYS A 289 -14.92 6.16 -2.46
N ARG A 290 -15.77 5.40 -1.75
CA ARG A 290 -16.66 4.39 -2.34
C ARG A 290 -18.13 4.77 -2.18
N CYS A 291 -18.39 5.99 -1.74
CA CYS A 291 -19.75 6.52 -1.69
C CYS A 291 -20.28 6.78 -3.09
N THR A 292 -21.57 6.64 -3.22
CA THR A 292 -22.36 7.01 -4.37
C THR A 292 -23.62 7.72 -3.90
N ASP A 293 -24.55 8.04 -4.79
CA ASP A 293 -25.84 8.60 -4.46
C ASP A 293 -26.93 7.98 -5.31
N VAL A 294 -28.17 8.15 -4.88
CA VAL A 294 -29.38 7.68 -5.57
C VAL A 294 -30.40 8.79 -5.66
N PRO A 295 -31.29 8.79 -6.67
CA PRO A 295 -32.46 9.67 -6.66
C PRO A 295 -33.27 9.50 -5.37
N TYR A 296 -33.78 10.60 -4.83
CA TYR A 296 -34.61 10.60 -3.64
C TYR A 296 -35.95 11.25 -3.93
N TYR A 297 -37.03 10.53 -3.61
CA TYR A 297 -38.40 11.00 -3.75
C TYR A 297 -39.07 10.96 -2.37
N ASP A 298 -39.74 12.06 -1.98
CA ASP A 298 -40.33 12.20 -0.61
C ASP A 298 -41.46 11.20 -0.32
N ASP A 299 -42.05 10.64 -1.37
CA ASP A 299 -43.20 9.70 -1.33
C ASP A 299 -42.83 8.24 -1.62
N ASP A 300 -41.54 7.94 -1.77
CA ASP A 300 -41.05 6.56 -1.94
C ASP A 300 -41.30 5.73 -0.66
N ASP A 301 -42.03 4.65 -0.79
CA ASP A 301 -42.19 3.66 0.27
C ASP A 301 -41.07 2.62 0.21
N LEU A 302 -40.05 2.81 1.00
CA LEU A 302 -38.91 1.88 1.11
C LEU A 302 -39.22 0.67 1.99
N SER A 303 -40.47 0.52 2.49
CA SER A 303 -40.84 -0.59 3.36
C SER A 303 -40.73 -1.92 2.61
N GLY A 304 -39.84 -2.81 3.11
CA GLY A 304 -39.58 -4.11 2.51
C GLY A 304 -38.44 -4.10 1.46
N GLU A 305 -37.89 -2.96 1.11
CA GLU A 305 -36.68 -2.88 0.31
C GLU A 305 -35.42 -3.15 1.14
N THR A 306 -34.34 -3.62 0.49
CA THR A 306 -33.08 -3.94 1.15
C THR A 306 -31.89 -3.30 0.43
N ARG A 307 -30.83 -3.00 1.16
CA ARG A 307 -29.51 -2.63 0.62
C ARG A 307 -28.45 -3.64 1.04
N VAL A 308 -27.36 -3.66 0.32
CA VAL A 308 -26.24 -4.58 0.58
C VAL A 308 -25.33 -4.03 1.67
N ALA A 309 -24.96 -4.90 2.60
CA ALA A 309 -23.95 -4.65 3.61
C ALA A 309 -22.94 -5.81 3.66
N ARG A 310 -21.80 -5.60 4.29
CA ARG A 310 -20.87 -6.68 4.64
C ARG A 310 -21.00 -7.01 6.10
N ASP A 311 -21.20 -8.29 6.38
CA ASP A 311 -21.10 -8.82 7.73
C ASP A 311 -19.65 -8.64 8.23
N PRO A 312 -19.41 -7.90 9.31
CA PRO A 312 -18.06 -7.61 9.79
C PRO A 312 -17.31 -8.84 10.34
N GLU A 313 -18.02 -9.92 10.70
CA GLU A 313 -17.40 -11.15 11.22
C GLU A 313 -16.99 -12.10 10.08
N THR A 314 -17.86 -12.25 9.09
CA THR A 314 -17.65 -13.24 8.02
C THR A 314 -17.12 -12.64 6.72
N GLY A 315 -17.15 -11.31 6.59
CA GLY A 315 -16.86 -10.60 5.35
C GLY A 315 -17.83 -10.91 4.21
N LYS A 316 -18.90 -11.69 4.46
CA LYS A 316 -19.89 -12.04 3.45
C LYS A 316 -20.89 -10.92 3.23
N THR A 317 -21.41 -10.86 2.03
CA THR A 317 -22.49 -9.95 1.66
C THR A 317 -23.78 -10.37 2.35
N VAL A 318 -24.45 -9.42 2.98
CA VAL A 318 -25.76 -9.59 3.63
C VAL A 318 -26.71 -8.48 3.18
N GLU A 319 -28.01 -8.73 3.26
CA GLU A 319 -29.04 -7.73 3.00
C GLU A 319 -29.54 -7.12 4.32
N VAL A 320 -29.65 -5.80 4.33
CA VAL A 320 -30.19 -5.02 5.45
C VAL A 320 -31.32 -4.11 4.94
N PRO A 321 -32.19 -3.56 5.80
CA PRO A 321 -33.21 -2.60 5.35
C PRO A 321 -32.61 -1.48 4.52
N ALA A 322 -33.32 -1.03 3.46
CA ALA A 322 -32.84 -0.02 2.52
C ALA A 322 -32.56 1.33 3.19
N ASP A 323 -33.35 1.67 4.19
CA ASP A 323 -33.25 2.88 5.01
C ASP A 323 -32.19 2.82 6.11
N MET A 324 -31.57 1.65 6.34
CA MET A 324 -30.51 1.49 7.34
C MET A 324 -29.28 2.31 6.96
N THR A 325 -28.93 3.30 7.77
CA THR A 325 -27.72 4.11 7.60
C THR A 325 -26.47 3.36 8.05
N TYR A 326 -25.27 3.83 7.63
CA TYR A 326 -23.98 3.31 8.11
C TYR A 326 -23.87 3.38 9.64
N ARG A 327 -24.36 4.46 10.27
CA ARG A 327 -24.33 4.63 11.73
C ARG A 327 -25.16 3.56 12.42
N GLU A 328 -26.38 3.27 11.92
CA GLU A 328 -27.23 2.21 12.46
C GLU A 328 -26.66 0.81 12.20
N TRP A 329 -26.10 0.58 11.00
CA TRP A 329 -25.41 -0.65 10.68
C TRP A 329 -24.20 -0.87 11.60
N LYS A 330 -23.35 0.15 11.78
CA LYS A 330 -22.19 0.09 12.66
C LYS A 330 -22.59 -0.21 14.10
N GLN A 331 -23.61 0.48 14.62
CA GLN A 331 -24.14 0.22 15.94
C GLN A 331 -24.67 -1.21 16.06
N LYS A 332 -25.47 -1.67 15.11
CA LYS A 332 -26.13 -2.98 15.17
C LYS A 332 -25.18 -4.16 14.91
N TYR A 333 -24.25 -4.04 13.98
CA TYR A 333 -23.44 -5.16 13.52
C TYR A 333 -21.97 -5.06 13.90
N ALA A 334 -21.44 -3.88 14.15
CA ALA A 334 -20.05 -3.66 14.54
C ALA A 334 -19.88 -3.28 16.02
N GLU A 335 -20.79 -2.48 16.60
CA GLU A 335 -20.70 -2.02 17.99
C GLU A 335 -21.50 -2.91 18.97
N ASP A 336 -22.70 -3.35 18.64
CA ASP A 336 -23.53 -4.18 19.55
C ASP A 336 -22.93 -5.56 19.84
N LYS A 337 -22.11 -6.10 18.96
CA LYS A 337 -21.40 -7.37 19.21
C LYS A 337 -20.17 -7.21 20.10
N THR A 338 -19.63 -6.00 20.21
CA THR A 338 -18.61 -5.67 21.22
C THR A 338 -19.22 -5.56 22.63
N VAL A 339 -20.48 -5.16 22.76
CA VAL A 339 -21.18 -5.09 24.07
C VAL A 339 -21.67 -6.47 24.53
N GLY A 340 -22.04 -7.36 23.60
CA GLY A 340 -22.50 -8.72 23.93
C GLY A 340 -21.36 -9.71 24.24
N LYS A 341 -20.13 -9.43 23.81
CA LYS A 341 -18.91 -10.20 24.13
C LYS A 341 -18.03 -9.53 25.20
N GLN A 342 -18.48 -8.47 25.84
CA GLN A 342 -17.89 -7.98 27.10
C GLN A 342 -18.23 -8.89 28.29
N ALA A 343 -18.24 -10.20 28.08
CA ALA A 343 -18.04 -11.14 29.15
C ALA A 343 -16.54 -11.13 29.49
N LYS A 344 -16.18 -10.20 30.40
CA LYS A 344 -15.00 -10.27 31.24
C LYS A 344 -13.76 -10.91 30.61
N THR A 345 -13.04 -10.14 29.81
CA THR A 345 -11.63 -10.35 29.64
C THR A 345 -10.94 -9.04 30.04
N GLU A 346 -10.73 -8.89 31.35
CA GLU A 346 -9.85 -7.85 31.87
C GLU A 346 -8.42 -8.21 31.50
N TYR A 347 -8.01 -7.78 30.27
CA TYR A 347 -6.59 -7.60 30.03
C TYR A 347 -6.10 -6.50 30.96
N LEU A 348 -4.97 -6.68 31.60
CA LEU A 348 -4.27 -5.58 32.27
C LEU A 348 -3.73 -4.62 31.21
N VAL A 349 -4.60 -3.90 30.54
CA VAL A 349 -4.22 -2.91 29.52
C VAL A 349 -3.75 -1.65 30.24
N ARG A 350 -2.47 -1.37 30.16
CA ARG A 350 -1.88 -0.12 30.60
C ARG A 350 -1.85 0.87 29.43
N ASN A 351 -2.29 2.11 29.69
CA ASN A 351 -2.07 3.18 28.72
C ASN A 351 -0.72 3.85 28.98
N ASN A 352 0.08 4.03 27.93
CA ASN A 352 1.21 4.93 28.03
C ASN A 352 0.72 6.38 28.19
N LYS A 353 1.11 7.04 29.27
CA LYS A 353 0.68 8.41 29.58
C LYS A 353 1.08 9.45 28.53
N VAL A 354 2.01 9.10 27.63
CA VAL A 354 2.57 10.00 26.61
C VAL A 354 1.79 9.94 25.29
N ALA A 355 0.99 8.90 25.05
CA ALA A 355 0.44 8.60 23.71
C ALA A 355 -0.92 9.26 23.37
N GLY A 356 -1.59 9.92 24.30
CA GLY A 356 -2.93 10.51 24.05
C GLY A 356 -4.06 9.48 23.95
N ASN A 357 -4.98 9.62 22.97
CA ASN A 357 -6.08 8.68 22.78
C ASN A 357 -5.56 7.36 22.15
N THR A 358 -5.73 6.23 22.84
CA THR A 358 -5.26 4.88 22.46
C THR A 358 -6.40 3.93 22.12
N THR A 359 -7.58 4.44 21.80
CA THR A 359 -8.76 3.62 21.49
C THR A 359 -8.52 2.72 20.28
N ARG A 360 -7.87 3.23 19.24
CA ARG A 360 -7.54 2.47 18.03
C ARG A 360 -6.61 1.30 18.34
N GLU A 361 -5.52 1.57 19.03
CA GLU A 361 -4.50 0.57 19.39
C GLU A 361 -5.07 -0.52 20.32
N ARG A 362 -6.03 -0.17 21.18
CA ARG A 362 -6.78 -1.15 21.99
C ARG A 362 -7.66 -2.05 21.14
N LEU A 363 -8.35 -1.49 20.15
CA LEU A 363 -9.17 -2.27 19.22
C LEU A 363 -8.29 -3.22 18.41
N THR A 364 -7.18 -2.72 17.87
CA THR A 364 -6.19 -3.53 17.12
C THR A 364 -5.66 -4.68 17.98
N ALA A 365 -5.27 -4.41 19.23
CA ALA A 365 -4.81 -5.46 20.16
C ALA A 365 -5.91 -6.51 20.42
N ASN A 366 -7.15 -6.08 20.65
CA ASN A 366 -8.26 -6.98 20.89
C ASN A 366 -8.59 -7.84 19.64
N GLU A 367 -8.54 -7.25 18.45
CA GLU A 367 -8.75 -7.97 17.18
C GLU A 367 -7.65 -9.02 16.96
N ALA A 368 -6.39 -8.65 17.17
CA ALA A 368 -5.27 -9.58 17.06
C ALA A 368 -5.42 -10.76 18.04
N ILE A 369 -5.75 -10.49 19.30
CA ILE A 369 -5.96 -11.54 20.30
C ILE A 369 -7.18 -12.40 19.97
N ALA A 370 -8.24 -11.82 19.43
CA ALA A 370 -9.42 -12.58 19.02
C ALA A 370 -9.17 -13.47 17.79
N SER A 371 -8.21 -13.12 16.95
CA SER A 371 -7.86 -13.87 15.74
C SER A 371 -7.01 -15.13 16.00
N VAL A 372 -6.29 -15.19 17.13
CA VAL A 372 -5.41 -16.32 17.44
C VAL A 372 -6.18 -17.46 18.13
N PRO A 373 -5.63 -18.72 18.10
CA PRO A 373 -6.30 -19.87 18.69
C PRO A 373 -6.65 -19.71 20.18
N PRO A 374 -7.72 -20.36 20.69
CA PRO A 374 -8.18 -20.21 22.07
C PRO A 374 -7.13 -20.51 23.14
N LYS A 375 -6.21 -21.45 22.88
CA LYS A 375 -5.12 -21.79 23.80
C LYS A 375 -4.12 -20.64 23.93
N VAL A 376 -3.82 -19.94 22.82
CA VAL A 376 -2.98 -18.74 22.81
C VAL A 376 -3.68 -17.60 23.54
N GLN A 377 -4.96 -17.37 23.27
CA GLN A 377 -5.76 -16.38 24.01
C GLN A 377 -5.70 -16.64 25.52
N LYS A 378 -5.88 -17.89 25.93
CA LYS A 378 -5.79 -18.27 27.35
C LYS A 378 -4.40 -17.99 27.93
N GLN A 379 -3.33 -18.23 27.16
CA GLN A 379 -1.96 -17.95 27.59
C GLN A 379 -1.74 -16.45 27.79
N ILE A 380 -2.24 -15.61 26.88
CA ILE A 380 -2.18 -14.14 27.02
C ILE A 380 -2.96 -13.70 28.27
N HIS A 381 -4.16 -14.25 28.48
CA HIS A 381 -5.00 -13.96 29.65
C HIS A 381 -4.38 -14.38 30.98
N SER A 382 -3.44 -15.31 30.99
CA SER A 382 -2.86 -15.84 32.23
C SER A 382 -1.88 -14.88 32.91
N GLY A 383 -1.55 -13.72 32.31
CA GLY A 383 -0.71 -12.74 32.97
C GLY A 383 0.03 -11.75 32.08
N THR A 384 -0.06 -11.90 30.73
CA THR A 384 0.60 -10.96 29.81
C THR A 384 -0.03 -9.57 29.92
N VAL A 385 0.80 -8.56 30.14
CA VAL A 385 0.37 -7.15 30.15
C VAL A 385 0.37 -6.63 28.72
N ILE A 386 -0.70 -5.95 28.32
CA ILE A 386 -0.78 -5.29 27.02
C ILE A 386 -0.61 -3.78 27.25
N ASP A 387 0.45 -3.21 26.70
CA ASP A 387 0.73 -1.77 26.80
C ASP A 387 0.57 -1.13 25.41
N VAL A 388 -0.42 -0.24 25.28
CA VAL A 388 -0.84 0.32 23.99
C VAL A 388 -0.42 1.77 23.82
N GLY A 389 -0.13 2.16 22.57
CA GLY A 389 0.20 3.53 22.18
C GLY A 389 1.68 3.89 22.34
N GLN A 390 2.56 2.93 22.29
CA GLN A 390 4.01 3.13 22.27
C GLN A 390 4.45 3.93 21.03
N ILE A 391 5.54 4.70 21.20
CA ILE A 391 6.21 5.35 20.07
C ILE A 391 7.26 4.37 19.53
N GLY A 392 7.23 4.11 18.23
CA GLY A 392 8.12 3.16 17.56
C GLY A 392 7.36 1.96 16.99
N SER A 393 7.93 0.77 17.07
CA SER A 393 7.33 -0.49 16.62
C SER A 393 6.65 -1.25 17.75
N SER A 394 5.67 -2.10 17.41
CA SER A 394 5.16 -3.11 18.34
C SER A 394 6.27 -4.09 18.69
N GLN A 395 6.22 -4.67 19.89
CA GLN A 395 7.21 -5.67 20.35
C GLN A 395 6.70 -6.48 21.53
N TYR A 396 7.15 -7.72 21.65
CA TYR A 396 6.93 -8.53 22.84
C TYR A 396 8.18 -8.57 23.72
N ASP A 397 8.07 -8.05 24.96
CA ASP A 397 9.13 -8.15 25.98
C ASP A 397 8.95 -9.44 26.78
N TYR A 398 9.73 -10.45 26.43
CA TYR A 398 9.70 -11.77 27.09
C TYR A 398 10.19 -11.74 28.54
N THR A 399 10.98 -10.73 28.95
CA THR A 399 11.50 -10.63 30.32
C THR A 399 10.47 -10.09 31.30
N ARG A 400 9.60 -9.20 30.82
CA ARG A 400 8.55 -8.53 31.61
C ARG A 400 7.16 -9.07 31.33
N ASP A 401 7.03 -9.93 30.32
CA ASP A 401 5.76 -10.44 29.81
C ASP A 401 4.80 -9.30 29.39
N ILE A 402 5.31 -8.38 28.57
CA ILE A 402 4.56 -7.22 28.08
C ILE A 402 4.48 -7.26 26.56
N LEU A 403 3.27 -7.21 26.04
CA LEU A 403 3.00 -6.99 24.62
C LEU A 403 2.80 -5.48 24.40
N TYR A 404 3.78 -4.83 23.80
CA TYR A 404 3.71 -3.44 23.42
C TYR A 404 3.05 -3.31 22.05
N VAL A 405 2.02 -2.47 21.96
CA VAL A 405 1.31 -2.15 20.72
C VAL A 405 1.62 -0.72 20.32
N ALA A 406 2.29 -0.54 19.21
CA ALA A 406 2.71 0.77 18.72
C ALA A 406 1.54 1.63 18.28
N LYS A 407 1.75 2.94 18.33
CA LYS A 407 0.77 3.89 17.78
C LYS A 407 0.65 3.69 16.27
N GLY A 408 -0.57 3.43 15.81
CA GLY A 408 -0.84 3.18 14.39
C GLY A 408 -0.54 1.75 13.92
N ALA A 409 -0.19 0.80 14.84
CA ALA A 409 -0.01 -0.60 14.51
C ALA A 409 -1.27 -1.21 13.89
N GLU A 410 -1.07 -2.15 12.96
CA GLU A 410 -2.13 -2.95 12.37
C GLU A 410 -2.29 -4.29 13.09
N THR A 411 -3.41 -4.97 12.90
CA THR A 411 -3.71 -6.25 13.55
C THR A 411 -2.63 -7.30 13.27
N GLU A 412 -2.09 -7.31 12.06
CA GLU A 412 -1.02 -8.23 11.62
C GLU A 412 0.29 -8.01 12.38
N ASP A 413 0.64 -6.74 12.69
CA ASP A 413 1.83 -6.42 13.49
C ASP A 413 1.71 -7.01 14.90
N VAL A 414 0.52 -6.90 15.50
CA VAL A 414 0.26 -7.41 16.84
C VAL A 414 0.21 -8.94 16.85
N VAL A 415 -0.34 -9.58 15.80
CA VAL A 415 -0.32 -11.04 15.65
C VAL A 415 1.12 -11.55 15.51
N HIS A 416 1.99 -10.83 14.82
CA HIS A 416 3.41 -11.13 14.72
C HIS A 416 4.07 -11.14 16.12
N GLU A 417 3.81 -10.12 16.93
CA GLU A 417 4.35 -10.04 18.30
C GLU A 417 3.76 -11.12 19.24
N ILE A 418 2.52 -11.54 19.00
CA ILE A 418 1.94 -12.71 19.67
C ILE A 418 2.70 -14.00 19.26
N GLY A 419 3.23 -14.06 18.04
CA GLY A 419 4.11 -15.14 17.59
C GLY A 419 5.34 -15.30 18.48
N HIS A 420 6.00 -14.22 18.87
CA HIS A 420 7.11 -14.24 19.84
C HIS A 420 6.68 -14.72 21.23
N LEU A 421 5.46 -14.36 21.66
CA LEU A 421 4.91 -14.89 22.91
C LEU A 421 4.67 -16.39 22.82
N VAL A 422 4.14 -16.90 21.71
CA VAL A 422 3.90 -18.31 21.47
C VAL A 422 5.23 -19.08 21.45
N GLU A 423 6.23 -18.57 20.74
CA GLU A 423 7.59 -19.13 20.74
C GLU A 423 8.14 -19.25 22.17
N ASN A 424 8.08 -18.15 22.93
CA ASN A 424 8.68 -18.09 24.26
C ASN A 424 7.95 -18.92 25.30
N LYS A 425 6.61 -18.97 25.30
CA LYS A 425 5.81 -19.58 26.37
C LYS A 425 5.23 -20.94 26.05
N MET A 426 5.12 -21.29 24.78
CA MET A 426 4.32 -22.44 24.36
C MET A 426 5.10 -23.46 23.54
N MET A 427 6.33 -23.13 23.10
CA MET A 427 7.14 -24.00 22.26
C MET A 427 8.43 -24.47 22.95
N ASP A 428 8.96 -25.56 22.43
CA ASP A 428 10.25 -26.14 22.87
C ASP A 428 11.38 -25.54 22.00
N PHE A 429 12.26 -24.77 22.64
CA PHE A 429 13.40 -24.13 21.99
C PHE A 429 14.38 -25.12 21.32
N GLU A 430 14.52 -26.33 21.85
CA GLU A 430 15.40 -27.34 21.27
C GLU A 430 14.81 -27.88 19.96
N LYS A 431 13.49 -28.11 19.91
CA LYS A 431 12.77 -28.48 18.69
C LYS A 431 12.85 -27.36 17.64
N ILE A 432 12.67 -26.10 18.06
CA ILE A 432 12.79 -24.93 17.16
C ILE A 432 14.19 -24.89 16.54
N SER A 433 15.25 -25.02 17.37
CA SER A 433 16.63 -24.99 16.87
C SER A 433 16.92 -26.13 15.89
N GLN A 434 16.43 -27.36 16.18
CA GLN A 434 16.59 -28.50 15.27
C GLN A 434 15.90 -28.26 13.91
N ILE A 435 14.67 -27.77 13.93
CA ILE A 435 13.92 -27.46 12.70
C ILE A 435 14.61 -26.33 11.94
N ARG A 436 15.03 -25.27 12.64
CA ARG A 436 15.74 -24.14 12.04
C ARG A 436 17.01 -24.59 11.34
N LYS A 437 17.90 -25.32 12.02
CA LYS A 437 19.11 -25.88 11.42
C LYS A 437 18.85 -26.79 10.23
N LYS A 438 17.78 -27.54 10.25
CA LYS A 438 17.39 -28.41 9.13
C LYS A 438 16.94 -27.59 7.91
N ILE A 439 16.19 -26.52 8.11
CA ILE A 439 15.67 -25.68 7.03
C ILE A 439 16.78 -24.85 6.41
N ILE A 440 17.62 -24.20 7.24
CA ILE A 440 18.66 -23.31 6.73
C ILE A 440 19.86 -24.08 6.16
N GLY A 441 20.13 -25.31 6.67
CA GLY A 441 21.31 -26.10 6.28
C GLY A 441 22.62 -25.41 6.63
N GLU A 442 23.65 -25.65 5.82
CA GLU A 442 24.89 -24.88 5.90
C GLU A 442 24.67 -23.47 5.35
N VAL A 443 25.18 -22.48 6.06
CA VAL A 443 25.07 -21.06 5.71
C VAL A 443 26.47 -20.49 5.50
N ASP A 444 26.68 -19.92 4.32
CA ASP A 444 27.88 -19.13 4.02
C ASP A 444 27.55 -17.62 4.12
N ILE A 445 28.57 -16.80 4.33
CA ILE A 445 28.41 -15.34 4.41
C ILE A 445 27.76 -14.77 3.14
N TRP A 446 27.93 -15.44 2.00
CA TRP A 446 27.35 -15.03 0.71
C TRP A 446 25.87 -15.36 0.57
N ASP A 447 25.33 -16.22 1.45
CA ASP A 447 23.89 -16.51 1.53
C ASP A 447 23.13 -15.36 2.23
N ILE A 448 23.84 -14.45 2.91
CA ILE A 448 23.27 -13.37 3.68
C ILE A 448 23.23 -12.09 2.85
N LYS A 449 22.02 -11.59 2.65
CA LYS A 449 21.74 -10.33 1.97
C LYS A 449 21.69 -9.20 2.99
N THR A 450 22.37 -8.11 2.72
CA THR A 450 22.28 -6.89 3.52
C THR A 450 21.33 -5.89 2.90
N GLU A 451 20.33 -5.44 3.67
CA GLU A 451 19.45 -4.34 3.32
C GLU A 451 19.65 -3.18 4.30
N THR A 452 19.86 -1.97 3.80
CA THR A 452 20.05 -0.79 4.64
C THR A 452 18.74 0.01 4.70
N TYR A 453 18.26 0.26 5.89
CA TYR A 453 17.16 1.15 6.20
C TYR A 453 17.66 2.40 6.91
N TYR A 454 16.85 3.43 6.99
CA TYR A 454 17.17 4.62 7.77
C TYR A 454 16.19 4.72 8.94
N ASP A 455 16.73 4.94 10.13
CA ASP A 455 15.92 5.17 11.31
C ASP A 455 15.21 6.55 11.26
N ASN A 456 14.41 6.86 12.27
CA ASN A 456 13.68 8.12 12.34
C ASN A 456 14.59 9.36 12.47
N GLU A 457 15.86 9.17 12.81
CA GLU A 457 16.88 10.21 12.91
C GLU A 457 17.72 10.34 11.61
N GLY A 458 17.45 9.45 10.63
CA GLY A 458 18.14 9.42 9.34
C GLY A 458 19.46 8.64 9.35
N ASN A 459 19.75 7.87 10.39
CA ASN A 459 20.94 7.03 10.45
C ASN A 459 20.71 5.72 9.68
N PRO A 460 21.71 5.21 8.93
CA PRO A 460 21.60 3.92 8.26
C PRO A 460 21.62 2.78 9.26
N VAL A 461 20.66 1.87 9.12
CA VAL A 461 20.56 0.63 9.88
C VAL A 461 20.59 -0.52 8.89
N ASP A 462 21.60 -1.38 8.96
CA ASP A 462 21.71 -2.56 8.13
C ASP A 462 20.90 -3.71 8.72
N ILE A 463 20.11 -4.34 7.86
CA ILE A 463 19.35 -5.55 8.18
C ILE A 463 19.93 -6.69 7.35
N PHE A 464 20.22 -7.80 8.00
CA PHE A 464 20.76 -8.99 7.38
C PHE A 464 19.64 -10.03 7.20
N LEU A 465 19.49 -10.54 5.99
CA LEU A 465 18.46 -11.49 5.61
C LEU A 465 19.07 -12.74 5.01
N LEU A 466 18.72 -13.91 5.56
CA LEU A 466 19.03 -15.20 4.96
C LEU A 466 17.87 -15.62 4.07
N GLU A 467 18.12 -15.84 2.78
CA GLU A 467 17.12 -16.31 1.83
C GLU A 467 17.33 -17.82 1.59
N LYS A 468 16.40 -18.64 2.05
CA LYS A 468 16.38 -20.10 1.83
C LYS A 468 14.96 -20.55 1.44
N ASP A 469 14.86 -21.57 0.60
CA ASP A 469 13.59 -22.04 0.02
C ASP A 469 12.54 -22.49 1.05
N GLY A 470 12.96 -22.95 2.21
CA GLY A 470 12.08 -23.40 3.30
C GLY A 470 11.54 -22.28 4.19
N LEU A 471 11.89 -21.01 3.94
CA LEU A 471 11.38 -19.88 4.69
C LEU A 471 10.07 -19.35 4.09
N VAL A 472 9.10 -18.96 4.91
CA VAL A 472 7.79 -18.46 4.45
C VAL A 472 7.90 -17.06 3.83
N SER A 473 8.81 -16.23 4.36
CA SER A 473 9.10 -14.89 3.87
C SER A 473 10.58 -14.54 4.05
N PRO A 474 11.10 -13.53 3.34
CA PRO A 474 12.45 -13.01 3.61
C PRO A 474 12.62 -12.50 5.05
N TYR A 475 11.56 -12.00 5.67
CA TYR A 475 11.61 -11.47 7.03
C TYR A 475 11.82 -12.57 8.09
N GLN A 476 11.33 -13.79 7.85
CA GLN A 476 11.65 -14.96 8.69
C GLN A 476 13.16 -15.23 8.75
N GLY A 477 13.88 -14.91 7.68
CA GLY A 477 15.33 -15.06 7.59
C GLY A 477 16.13 -13.90 8.18
N ARG A 478 15.51 -12.96 8.90
CA ARG A 478 16.18 -11.82 9.50
C ARG A 478 17.16 -12.23 10.60
N ILE A 479 18.39 -11.71 10.48
CA ILE A 479 19.50 -11.98 11.40
C ILE A 479 19.75 -10.71 12.22
N TYR A 480 19.77 -10.83 13.54
CA TYR A 480 20.00 -9.74 14.47
C TYR A 480 21.48 -9.72 14.88
N ALA A 481 22.30 -9.05 14.09
CA ALA A 481 23.72 -8.87 14.28
C ALA A 481 24.13 -7.41 13.99
N GLU A 482 25.22 -6.93 14.57
CA GLU A 482 25.73 -5.57 14.30
C GLU A 482 26.41 -5.51 12.91
N THR A 483 27.10 -6.57 12.54
CA THR A 483 27.67 -6.74 11.20
C THR A 483 27.36 -8.16 10.69
N VAL A 484 27.49 -8.38 9.38
CA VAL A 484 27.29 -9.72 8.81
C VAL A 484 28.27 -10.75 9.38
N TRP A 485 29.45 -10.32 9.80
CA TRP A 485 30.47 -11.18 10.41
C TRP A 485 30.09 -11.65 11.81
N ASP A 486 29.32 -10.87 12.55
CA ASP A 486 28.83 -11.24 13.88
C ASP A 486 27.74 -12.33 13.83
N ALA A 487 27.24 -12.64 12.62
CA ALA A 487 26.37 -13.78 12.40
C ALA A 487 27.09 -15.13 12.43
N PHE A 488 28.41 -15.13 12.55
CA PHE A 488 29.23 -16.34 12.64
C PHE A 488 30.02 -16.36 13.94
N ASP A 489 30.24 -17.56 14.47
CA ASP A 489 31.10 -17.74 15.65
C ASP A 489 32.60 -17.71 15.29
N SER A 490 33.48 -17.86 16.30
CA SER A 490 34.94 -17.87 16.12
C SER A 490 35.46 -19.05 15.28
N GLU A 491 34.65 -20.09 15.11
CA GLU A 491 34.93 -21.27 14.30
C GLU A 491 34.39 -21.15 12.87
N GLY A 492 33.65 -20.07 12.59
CA GLY A 492 33.04 -19.79 11.30
C GLY A 492 31.66 -20.44 11.10
N ASN A 493 31.06 -20.99 12.17
CA ASN A 493 29.70 -21.54 12.08
C ASN A 493 28.65 -20.43 12.19
N PHE A 494 27.58 -20.58 11.44
CA PHE A 494 26.47 -19.64 11.49
C PHE A 494 25.70 -19.75 12.82
N ARG A 495 25.42 -18.60 13.41
CA ARG A 495 24.73 -18.45 14.69
C ARG A 495 23.21 -18.38 14.46
N ASP A 496 22.58 -19.54 14.34
CA ASP A 496 21.16 -19.65 14.00
C ASP A 496 20.21 -19.03 15.05
N GLU A 497 20.68 -18.89 16.30
CA GLU A 497 19.92 -18.21 17.36
C GLU A 497 19.66 -16.73 17.12
N LEU A 498 20.40 -16.11 16.19
CA LEU A 498 20.18 -14.71 15.79
C LEU A 498 19.00 -14.53 14.85
N MET A 499 18.38 -15.60 14.37
CA MET A 499 17.15 -15.55 13.56
C MET A 499 15.91 -15.46 14.48
N MET A 500 15.69 -14.29 15.07
CA MET A 500 14.63 -14.09 16.06
C MET A 500 13.21 -14.14 15.47
N GLU A 501 13.08 -13.92 14.16
CA GLU A 501 11.77 -13.94 13.46
C GLU A 501 11.39 -15.34 12.94
N PHE A 502 12.17 -16.37 13.31
CA PHE A 502 12.03 -17.70 12.74
C PHE A 502 10.67 -18.36 13.04
N VAL A 503 10.03 -18.03 14.16
CA VAL A 503 8.72 -18.55 14.56
C VAL A 503 7.63 -17.50 14.42
N SER A 504 7.87 -16.25 14.82
CA SER A 504 6.88 -15.17 14.84
C SER A 504 6.30 -14.89 13.46
N GLU A 505 7.12 -14.86 12.44
CA GLU A 505 6.70 -14.63 11.06
C GLU A 505 5.85 -15.79 10.50
N PRO A 506 6.27 -17.06 10.58
CA PRO A 506 5.41 -18.19 10.23
C PRO A 506 4.14 -18.29 11.08
N PHE A 507 4.16 -17.88 12.34
CA PHE A 507 2.96 -17.85 13.17
C PHE A 507 1.96 -16.84 12.64
N ARG A 508 2.39 -15.63 12.27
CA ARG A 508 1.53 -14.63 11.61
C ARG A 508 0.89 -15.20 10.34
N GLU A 509 1.71 -15.83 9.50
CA GLU A 509 1.24 -16.46 8.28
C GLU A 509 0.32 -17.68 8.54
N TYR A 510 0.56 -18.44 9.62
CA TYR A 510 -0.31 -19.53 10.03
C TYR A 510 -1.74 -19.05 10.38
N ILE A 511 -1.87 -17.88 10.99
CA ILE A 511 -3.16 -17.26 11.27
C ILE A 511 -3.85 -16.78 9.99
N ALA A 512 -3.09 -16.21 9.05
CA ALA A 512 -3.62 -15.65 7.81
C ALA A 512 -3.84 -16.69 6.70
N ASN A 513 -2.89 -17.60 6.51
CA ASN A 513 -2.86 -18.61 5.43
C ASN A 513 -2.10 -19.88 5.84
N PRO A 514 -2.71 -20.75 6.66
CA PRO A 514 -2.05 -21.95 7.20
C PRO A 514 -1.53 -22.90 6.13
N GLU A 515 -2.19 -23.02 4.99
CA GLU A 515 -1.77 -23.91 3.90
C GLU A 515 -0.44 -23.47 3.26
N MET A 516 -0.16 -22.18 3.24
CA MET A 516 1.12 -21.65 2.75
C MET A 516 2.27 -22.06 3.68
N VAL A 517 2.10 -21.93 4.99
CA VAL A 517 3.11 -22.34 5.96
C VAL A 517 3.33 -23.85 5.90
N LYS A 518 2.26 -24.63 5.80
CA LYS A 518 2.31 -26.08 5.66
C LYS A 518 3.04 -26.54 4.39
N SER A 519 2.86 -25.81 3.29
CA SER A 519 3.52 -26.10 2.02
C SER A 519 5.02 -25.77 2.03
N LYS A 520 5.41 -24.64 2.64
CA LYS A 520 6.78 -24.17 2.63
C LYS A 520 7.62 -24.76 3.76
N CYS A 521 7.03 -24.91 4.93
CA CYS A 521 7.71 -25.29 6.16
C CYS A 521 6.85 -26.25 6.99
N PRO A 522 6.61 -27.51 6.52
CA PRO A 522 5.69 -28.43 7.14
C PRO A 522 6.04 -28.77 8.60
N GLU A 523 7.31 -28.91 8.91
CA GLU A 523 7.75 -29.25 10.27
C GLU A 523 7.50 -28.13 11.27
N LEU A 524 7.70 -26.88 10.86
CA LEU A 524 7.38 -25.73 11.68
C LEU A 524 5.87 -25.51 11.79
N TYR A 525 5.12 -25.79 10.72
CA TYR A 525 3.67 -25.84 10.76
C TYR A 525 3.17 -26.82 11.82
N ASP A 526 3.68 -28.07 11.83
CA ASP A 526 3.29 -29.09 12.78
C ASP A 526 3.64 -28.68 14.23
N LEU A 527 4.81 -28.05 14.44
CA LEU A 527 5.23 -27.55 15.76
C LEU A 527 4.33 -26.39 16.25
N ILE A 528 3.95 -25.47 15.35
CA ILE A 528 3.00 -24.39 15.67
C ILE A 528 1.65 -25.01 16.03
N GLU A 529 1.18 -25.96 15.24
CA GLU A 529 -0.12 -26.61 15.44
C GLU A 529 -0.15 -27.39 16.79
N GLU A 530 0.92 -28.11 17.15
CA GLU A 530 1.08 -28.76 18.46
C GLU A 530 1.00 -27.75 19.62
N ALA A 531 1.64 -26.60 19.46
CA ALA A 531 1.67 -25.56 20.48
C ALA A 531 0.30 -24.92 20.72
N VAL A 532 -0.48 -24.67 19.64
CA VAL A 532 -1.70 -23.85 19.69
C VAL A 532 -3.02 -24.64 19.78
N LYS A 533 -3.02 -25.93 19.46
CA LYS A 533 -4.15 -26.86 19.66
C LYS A 533 -4.08 -27.50 21.04
#